data_06794852daaa5ce7875399ee73bec00f
#
_entry.id   06794852daaa5ce7875399ee73bec00f
#
_cell.length_a   1.000
_cell.length_b   1.000
_cell.length_c   1.000
_cell.angle_alpha   90.00
_cell.angle_beta   90.00
_cell.angle_gamma   90.00
#
_symmetry.space_group_name_H-M   'P 1'
#
loop_
_entity.id
_entity.type
_entity.pdbx_description
1 polymer ?
#
loop_
_entity_poly.entity_id
_entity_poly.type
_entity_poly.pdbx_seq_one_letter_code
_entity_poly.pdbx_strand_id
1 'polypeptide(L)'
;MTAAPISVVNTVAANGGKRDTHRITFFQQGGRVVLTHAQLDAQATRLAHDLREAGLARGARIGIVARNGLAWVLLDLAALKAGIVTAGFEFGKFQPNQALVDKYALDAVYADGATSFDPARDLRTLLDAHVRACGDGSGVDPVAPPFESAVYARDDVTTIKFTSGSSGEPKGLAARAGSIDASLAAVQQLYAHGDGDDVLVFLPLSLLQQRYWIYSALTFGHDVTVAPFEFALEATRQQPPTVVMGVPGFYDGVKKRIERLTPPGETGIDARRQRIDALLGPRIRYMWTGSAPANPDTLRFFEEAGVPIFEGYGMNETCIVTKNYPGHARTGSVGRLIPGKRARIDDEGVLIVGADEPVNTQYLYSEPGASERIFLPSGEVRTGDLARFDDDGFLYILGRADDLIVLANGKNVHTRKLEEQVKTHVGVEECVLYGAGQQYLVAVISPQDAGADHAAIHAHVAELNETLAVHERIVKAFIAPQPFGTETRFVTSQFKPKRKEIFNAFKIEIDRLYGGRA
;
A
#
# COMPACT_ATOMS: atom_id res chain seq x y z
N MET A 1 7.59 -35.44 -11.50
CA MET A 1 7.26 -35.05 -10.13
C MET A 1 7.56 -33.55 -10.04
N THR A 2 6.56 -32.71 -10.03
CA THR A 2 6.74 -31.28 -9.76
C THR A 2 7.19 -31.14 -8.30
N ALA A 3 8.32 -30.47 -8.07
CA ALA A 3 8.79 -30.17 -6.72
C ALA A 3 7.66 -29.49 -5.94
N ALA A 4 7.51 -29.85 -4.66
CA ALA A 4 6.53 -29.18 -3.80
C ALA A 4 6.80 -27.66 -3.81
N PRO A 5 5.76 -26.82 -3.89
CA PRO A 5 5.95 -25.38 -3.91
C PRO A 5 6.67 -24.92 -2.63
N ILE A 6 7.66 -24.04 -2.80
CA ILE A 6 8.45 -23.48 -1.69
C ILE A 6 7.50 -22.68 -0.77
N SER A 7 7.48 -23.00 0.53
CA SER A 7 6.84 -22.12 1.52
C SER A 7 7.76 -20.95 1.83
N VAL A 8 7.37 -19.77 1.40
CA VAL A 8 8.09 -18.52 1.68
C VAL A 8 8.11 -18.24 3.18
N VAL A 9 6.95 -18.39 3.85
CA VAL A 9 6.83 -18.15 5.29
C VAL A 9 7.78 -19.04 6.08
N ASN A 10 7.80 -20.36 5.80
CA ASN A 10 8.69 -21.28 6.49
C ASN A 10 10.17 -21.06 6.12
N THR A 11 10.46 -20.66 4.88
CA THR A 11 11.82 -20.31 4.47
C THR A 11 12.33 -19.12 5.26
N VAL A 12 11.52 -18.06 5.39
CA VAL A 12 11.87 -16.85 6.15
C VAL A 12 12.00 -17.17 7.64
N ALA A 13 11.08 -17.96 8.21
CA ALA A 13 11.12 -18.33 9.62
C ALA A 13 12.35 -19.18 9.96
N ALA A 14 12.67 -20.19 9.15
CA ALA A 14 13.71 -21.17 9.47
C ALA A 14 15.12 -20.70 9.16
N ASN A 15 15.34 -20.10 8.00
CA ASN A 15 16.68 -19.84 7.48
C ASN A 15 16.84 -18.52 6.75
N GLY A 16 15.85 -17.67 6.78
CA GLY A 16 15.77 -16.31 6.28
C GLY A 16 16.85 -15.79 5.33
N GLY A 17 17.20 -16.57 4.32
CA GLY A 17 18.17 -16.14 3.34
C GLY A 17 19.60 -16.02 3.88
N LYS A 18 20.22 -17.11 4.27
CA LYS A 18 21.68 -17.17 4.53
C LYS A 18 22.50 -16.85 3.28
N ARG A 19 22.22 -15.69 2.67
CA ARG A 19 22.87 -15.22 1.45
C ARG A 19 23.69 -13.99 1.79
N ASP A 20 25.01 -14.17 1.88
CA ASP A 20 25.93 -13.07 2.17
C ASP A 20 26.07 -12.07 1.00
N THR A 21 25.60 -12.47 -0.19
CA THR A 21 25.69 -11.66 -1.41
C THR A 21 24.59 -10.61 -1.53
N HIS A 22 23.44 -10.83 -0.87
CA HIS A 22 22.30 -9.90 -0.92
C HIS A 22 22.20 -9.06 0.34
N ARG A 23 21.64 -7.86 0.20
CA ARG A 23 21.61 -6.86 1.25
C ARG A 23 20.22 -6.26 1.42
N ILE A 24 19.91 -5.85 2.65
CA ILE A 24 18.80 -4.96 2.94
C ILE A 24 19.38 -3.65 3.47
N THR A 25 19.02 -2.56 2.81
CA THR A 25 19.43 -1.20 3.17
C THR A 25 18.28 -0.49 3.86
N PHE A 26 18.50 0.03 5.06
CA PHE A 26 17.51 0.78 5.83
C PHE A 26 17.92 2.26 5.87
N PHE A 27 17.09 3.12 5.32
CA PHE A 27 17.22 4.56 5.45
C PHE A 27 16.54 5.03 6.74
N GLN A 28 17.22 5.90 7.48
CA GLN A 28 16.72 6.47 8.73
C GLN A 28 17.28 7.88 8.94
N GLN A 29 16.71 8.62 9.90
CA GLN A 29 17.24 9.95 10.24
C GLN A 29 18.70 9.81 10.71
N GLY A 30 19.61 10.49 10.03
CA GLY A 30 21.05 10.48 10.35
C GLY A 30 21.88 9.46 9.55
N GLY A 31 21.31 8.73 8.58
CA GLY A 31 22.10 7.85 7.73
C GLY A 31 21.38 6.60 7.22
N ARG A 32 22.16 5.59 6.90
CA ARG A 32 21.65 4.29 6.44
C ARG A 32 22.36 3.15 7.16
N VAL A 33 21.62 2.06 7.40
CA VAL A 33 22.16 0.78 7.88
C VAL A 33 22.06 -0.23 6.74
N VAL A 34 23.14 -0.95 6.46
CA VAL A 34 23.18 -1.99 5.42
C VAL A 34 23.53 -3.31 6.10
N LEU A 35 22.67 -4.31 5.94
CA LEU A 35 22.89 -5.65 6.48
C LEU A 35 22.84 -6.67 5.34
N THR A 36 23.67 -7.70 5.41
CA THR A 36 23.46 -8.91 4.60
C THR A 36 22.20 -9.64 5.10
N HIS A 37 21.63 -10.50 4.26
CA HIS A 37 20.52 -11.35 4.68
C HIS A 37 20.89 -12.21 5.89
N ALA A 38 22.13 -12.73 5.94
CA ALA A 38 22.63 -13.52 7.06
C ALA A 38 22.73 -12.70 8.35
N GLN A 39 23.21 -11.45 8.28
CA GLN A 39 23.28 -10.55 9.43
C GLN A 39 21.89 -10.21 9.97
N LEU A 40 20.95 -9.93 9.08
CA LEU A 40 19.56 -9.67 9.46
C LEU A 40 18.93 -10.89 10.13
N ASP A 41 19.14 -12.09 9.57
CA ASP A 41 18.65 -13.35 10.13
C ASP A 41 19.21 -13.63 11.53
N ALA A 42 20.52 -13.43 11.71
CA ALA A 42 21.17 -13.60 13.00
C ALA A 42 20.62 -12.64 14.07
N GLN A 43 20.39 -11.37 13.70
CA GLN A 43 19.78 -10.39 14.61
C GLN A 43 18.32 -10.73 14.94
N ALA A 44 17.53 -11.13 13.95
CA ALA A 44 16.15 -11.57 14.15
C ALA A 44 16.07 -12.84 15.03
N THR A 45 17.03 -13.75 14.90
CA THR A 45 17.10 -14.96 15.73
C THR A 45 17.36 -14.64 17.19
N ARG A 46 18.29 -13.72 17.49
CA ARG A 46 18.52 -13.26 18.88
C ARG A 46 17.27 -12.58 19.46
N LEU A 47 16.66 -11.70 18.69
CA LEU A 47 15.43 -11.04 19.13
C LEU A 47 14.29 -12.06 19.37
N ALA A 48 14.23 -13.15 18.59
CA ALA A 48 13.27 -14.23 18.83
C ALA A 48 13.52 -14.96 20.18
N HIS A 49 14.78 -15.13 20.60
CA HIS A 49 15.10 -15.60 21.95
C HIS A 49 14.57 -14.64 23.00
N ASP A 50 14.88 -13.34 22.88
CA ASP A 50 14.47 -12.33 23.86
C ASP A 50 12.93 -12.24 23.98
N LEU A 51 12.20 -12.37 22.86
CA LEU A 51 10.74 -12.40 22.90
C LEU A 51 10.21 -13.63 23.66
N ARG A 52 10.82 -14.79 23.51
CA ARG A 52 10.46 -15.99 24.29
C ARG A 52 10.83 -15.88 25.75
N GLU A 53 12.00 -15.33 26.06
CA GLU A 53 12.44 -15.07 27.44
C GLU A 53 11.54 -14.05 28.14
N ALA A 54 11.00 -13.08 27.40
CA ALA A 54 9.98 -12.15 27.87
C ALA A 54 8.59 -12.79 28.08
N GLY A 55 8.46 -14.10 27.88
CA GLY A 55 7.23 -14.86 28.14
C GLY A 55 6.23 -14.88 26.96
N LEU A 56 6.62 -14.40 25.77
CA LEU A 56 5.76 -14.44 24.59
C LEU A 56 5.79 -15.83 23.96
N ALA A 57 4.76 -16.63 24.25
CA ALA A 57 4.62 -17.98 23.72
C ALA A 57 4.19 -18.00 22.25
N ARG A 58 4.28 -19.18 21.62
CA ARG A 58 3.70 -19.40 20.27
C ARG A 58 2.20 -19.05 20.29
N GLY A 59 1.77 -18.28 19.30
CA GLY A 59 0.39 -17.78 19.17
C GLY A 59 0.12 -16.48 19.91
N ALA A 60 1.05 -15.98 20.73
CA ALA A 60 0.95 -14.64 21.30
C ALA A 60 0.81 -13.58 20.21
N ARG A 61 0.15 -12.48 20.50
CA ARG A 61 -0.12 -11.38 19.59
C ARG A 61 0.62 -10.13 20.00
N ILE A 62 1.45 -9.58 19.14
CA ILE A 62 2.15 -8.33 19.40
C ILE A 62 1.72 -7.23 18.43
N GLY A 63 1.46 -6.03 18.96
CA GLY A 63 1.23 -4.83 18.19
C GLY A 63 2.55 -4.15 17.80
N ILE A 64 2.65 -3.65 16.57
CA ILE A 64 3.78 -2.85 16.10
C ILE A 64 3.26 -1.49 15.63
N VAL A 65 3.64 -0.41 16.32
CA VAL A 65 3.27 0.98 16.02
C VAL A 65 4.53 1.77 15.72
N ALA A 66 5.09 1.62 14.53
CA ALA A 66 6.37 2.22 14.20
C ALA A 66 6.49 2.64 12.73
N ARG A 67 7.42 3.55 12.45
CA ARG A 67 7.84 3.90 11.09
C ARG A 67 8.59 2.75 10.43
N ASN A 68 8.66 2.80 9.09
CA ASN A 68 9.52 1.87 8.34
C ASN A 68 10.97 1.99 8.81
N GLY A 69 11.61 0.85 9.07
CA GLY A 69 13.00 0.80 9.50
C GLY A 69 13.43 -0.57 9.98
N LEU A 70 14.69 -0.66 10.39
CA LEU A 70 15.32 -1.90 10.84
C LEU A 70 14.55 -2.54 12.01
N ALA A 71 14.18 -1.74 13.02
CA ALA A 71 13.47 -2.22 14.21
C ALA A 71 12.15 -2.92 13.87
N TRP A 72 11.36 -2.33 12.95
CA TRP A 72 10.12 -2.91 12.48
C TRP A 72 10.34 -4.27 11.83
N VAL A 73 11.30 -4.34 10.92
CA VAL A 73 11.63 -5.56 10.16
C VAL A 73 12.19 -6.66 11.07
N LEU A 74 13.12 -6.31 11.97
CA LEU A 74 13.66 -7.26 12.94
C LEU A 74 12.58 -7.87 13.82
N LEU A 75 11.66 -7.05 14.31
CA LEU A 75 10.58 -7.53 15.17
C LEU A 75 9.60 -8.45 14.42
N ASP A 76 9.26 -8.12 13.16
CA ASP A 76 8.40 -8.96 12.31
C ASP A 76 9.06 -10.34 12.04
N LEU A 77 10.34 -10.34 11.67
CA LEU A 77 11.09 -11.57 11.42
C LEU A 77 11.29 -12.40 12.70
N ALA A 78 11.61 -11.76 13.82
CA ALA A 78 11.75 -12.43 15.11
C ALA A 78 10.43 -13.04 15.59
N ALA A 79 9.33 -12.32 15.43
CA ALA A 79 7.98 -12.80 15.74
C ALA A 79 7.65 -14.02 14.87
N LEU A 80 7.94 -13.96 13.56
CA LEU A 80 7.73 -15.08 12.66
C LEU A 80 8.55 -16.31 13.07
N LYS A 81 9.83 -16.14 13.45
CA LYS A 81 10.67 -17.23 13.98
C LYS A 81 10.11 -17.83 15.27
N ALA A 82 9.63 -16.98 16.19
CA ALA A 82 9.08 -17.41 17.48
C ALA A 82 7.65 -17.95 17.42
N GLY A 83 6.97 -17.89 16.27
CA GLY A 83 5.58 -18.30 16.13
C GLY A 83 4.58 -17.31 16.73
N ILE A 84 4.97 -16.04 16.85
CA ILE A 84 4.19 -14.93 17.38
C ILE A 84 3.44 -14.25 16.23
N VAL A 85 2.18 -13.90 16.45
CA VAL A 85 1.35 -13.20 15.46
C VAL A 85 1.57 -11.69 15.58
N THR A 86 2.01 -11.04 14.49
CA THR A 86 2.15 -9.59 14.47
C THR A 86 0.86 -8.87 14.08
N ALA A 87 0.58 -7.73 14.69
CA ALA A 87 -0.50 -6.81 14.34
C ALA A 87 0.11 -5.46 13.97
N GLY A 88 0.19 -5.15 12.67
CA GLY A 88 0.80 -3.92 12.18
C GLY A 88 -0.17 -2.75 12.24
N PHE A 89 0.14 -1.73 13.02
CA PHE A 89 -0.63 -0.49 13.14
C PHE A 89 0.10 0.67 12.44
N GLU A 90 -0.65 1.51 11.78
CA GLU A 90 -0.09 2.65 11.06
C GLU A 90 0.39 3.71 12.06
N PHE A 91 1.67 4.06 11.96
CA PHE A 91 2.29 5.08 12.79
C PHE A 91 1.57 6.43 12.65
N GLY A 92 1.35 7.11 13.78
CA GLY A 92 0.66 8.40 13.81
C GLY A 92 -0.88 8.31 13.83
N LYS A 93 -1.47 7.16 13.48
CA LYS A 93 -2.93 6.95 13.57
C LYS A 93 -3.37 6.23 14.83
N PHE A 94 -2.54 5.33 15.31
CA PHE A 94 -2.83 4.54 16.51
C PHE A 94 -1.92 4.99 17.65
N GLN A 95 -2.51 5.10 18.85
CA GLN A 95 -1.76 5.40 20.06
C GLN A 95 -1.40 4.09 20.77
N PRO A 96 -0.10 3.82 21.05
CA PRO A 96 0.33 2.64 21.77
C PRO A 96 -0.02 2.80 23.27
N ASN A 97 -1.21 2.36 23.67
CA ASN A 97 -1.75 2.48 25.01
C ASN A 97 -2.57 1.24 25.39
N GLN A 98 -3.06 1.19 26.66
CA GLN A 98 -3.85 0.06 27.16
C GLN A 98 -5.12 -0.18 26.33
N ALA A 99 -5.78 0.88 25.87
CA ALA A 99 -6.99 0.75 25.05
C ALA A 99 -6.72 0.01 23.73
N LEU A 100 -5.53 0.20 23.11
CA LEU A 100 -5.12 -0.55 21.93
C LEU A 100 -4.91 -2.04 22.26
N VAL A 101 -4.25 -2.33 23.39
CA VAL A 101 -4.03 -3.70 23.88
C VAL A 101 -5.35 -4.42 24.09
N ASP A 102 -6.24 -3.81 24.86
CA ASP A 102 -7.53 -4.41 25.24
C ASP A 102 -8.42 -4.63 24.01
N LYS A 103 -8.49 -3.62 23.13
CA LYS A 103 -9.33 -3.67 21.92
C LYS A 103 -8.95 -4.80 20.98
N TYR A 104 -7.65 -5.03 20.80
CA TYR A 104 -7.15 -5.99 19.81
C TYR A 104 -6.60 -7.27 20.45
N ALA A 105 -6.79 -7.45 21.76
CA ALA A 105 -6.33 -8.59 22.54
C ALA A 105 -4.84 -8.89 22.28
N LEU A 106 -4.00 -7.88 22.52
CA LEU A 106 -2.55 -7.97 22.31
C LEU A 106 -1.86 -8.36 23.61
N ASP A 107 -0.85 -9.23 23.55
CA ASP A 107 0.00 -9.60 24.69
C ASP A 107 1.09 -8.55 24.93
N ALA A 108 1.50 -7.85 23.89
CA ALA A 108 2.47 -6.76 23.97
C ALA A 108 2.26 -5.74 22.83
N VAL A 109 2.72 -4.49 23.05
CA VAL A 109 2.84 -3.47 22.00
C VAL A 109 4.25 -2.92 21.98
N TYR A 110 4.86 -2.90 20.83
CA TYR A 110 6.15 -2.27 20.56
C TYR A 110 5.94 -1.01 19.72
N ALA A 111 6.51 0.10 20.13
CA ALA A 111 6.30 1.37 19.46
C ALA A 111 7.60 2.13 19.23
N ASP A 112 7.63 2.96 18.19
CA ASP A 112 8.69 3.91 17.92
C ASP A 112 8.45 5.20 18.71
N GLY A 113 9.29 5.44 19.71
CA GLY A 113 9.22 6.58 20.63
C GLY A 113 8.70 6.24 22.02
N ALA A 114 8.80 7.21 22.93
CA ALA A 114 8.37 7.05 24.32
C ALA A 114 6.87 6.71 24.38
N THR A 115 6.57 5.56 24.97
CA THR A 115 5.20 5.14 25.25
C THR A 115 4.89 5.45 26.71
N SER A 116 3.63 5.74 27.04
CA SER A 116 3.15 5.70 28.42
C SER A 116 3.10 4.26 28.97
N PHE A 117 3.51 3.31 28.15
CA PHE A 117 3.64 1.89 28.38
C PHE A 117 5.02 1.55 28.95
N ASP A 118 5.13 0.36 29.54
CA ASP A 118 6.35 -0.21 30.05
C ASP A 118 7.56 0.13 29.13
N PRO A 119 8.58 0.84 29.65
CA PRO A 119 9.77 1.22 28.88
C PRO A 119 10.50 0.04 28.22
N ALA A 120 10.32 -1.18 28.74
CA ALA A 120 10.89 -2.40 28.16
C ALA A 120 10.33 -2.74 26.76
N ARG A 121 9.30 -2.05 26.31
CA ARG A 121 8.63 -2.26 25.01
C ARG A 121 8.88 -1.14 23.99
N ASP A 122 9.80 -0.23 24.28
CA ASP A 122 10.27 0.75 23.30
C ASP A 122 11.15 0.04 22.26
N LEU A 123 10.74 0.07 21.00
CA LEU A 123 11.49 -0.50 19.88
C LEU A 123 12.90 0.06 19.75
N ARG A 124 13.14 1.32 20.12
CA ARG A 124 14.47 1.94 20.11
C ARG A 124 15.38 1.32 21.15
N THR A 125 14.88 1.17 22.36
CA THR A 125 15.65 0.52 23.43
C THR A 125 15.98 -0.93 23.09
N LEU A 126 15.01 -1.64 22.51
CA LEU A 126 15.20 -3.01 22.03
C LEU A 126 16.24 -3.07 20.90
N LEU A 127 16.15 -2.17 19.92
CA LEU A 127 17.11 -2.07 18.82
C LEU A 127 18.49 -1.68 19.29
N ASP A 128 18.62 -0.67 20.17
CA ASP A 128 19.90 -0.22 20.72
C ASP A 128 20.59 -1.30 21.54
N ALA A 129 19.82 -2.11 22.26
CA ALA A 129 20.36 -3.26 22.97
C ALA A 129 20.89 -4.33 21.99
N HIS A 130 20.13 -4.59 20.91
CA HIS A 130 20.52 -5.54 19.87
C HIS A 130 21.72 -5.08 19.05
N VAL A 131 21.74 -3.81 18.62
CA VAL A 131 22.87 -3.23 17.87
C VAL A 131 24.13 -3.22 18.73
N ARG A 132 24.03 -2.89 20.03
CA ARG A 132 25.18 -2.96 20.95
C ARG A 132 25.66 -4.39 21.17
N ALA A 133 24.76 -5.37 21.24
CA ALA A 133 25.12 -6.78 21.36
C ALA A 133 25.76 -7.35 20.10
N CYS A 134 25.49 -6.78 18.92
CA CYS A 134 26.05 -7.18 17.63
C CYS A 134 27.38 -6.50 17.28
N GLY A 135 27.85 -5.53 18.10
CA GLY A 135 29.03 -4.71 17.81
C GLY A 135 28.80 -3.68 16.70
N ASP A 136 29.76 -2.80 16.50
CA ASP A 136 29.73 -1.67 15.57
C ASP A 136 29.96 -2.06 14.09
N GLY A 137 29.75 -3.31 13.71
CA GLY A 137 29.89 -3.81 12.33
C GLY A 137 31.35 -4.04 11.90
N SER A 138 32.35 -3.92 12.79
CA SER A 138 33.76 -4.06 12.45
C SER A 138 34.37 -5.44 12.77
N GLY A 139 33.60 -6.41 13.23
CA GLY A 139 34.12 -7.72 13.63
C GLY A 139 33.14 -8.87 13.38
N VAL A 140 33.69 -10.06 13.28
CA VAL A 140 33.01 -11.34 13.11
C VAL A 140 31.62 -11.34 13.73
N ASP A 141 30.58 -11.49 12.91
CA ASP A 141 29.19 -11.59 13.38
C ASP A 141 29.11 -12.66 14.47
N PRO A 142 28.68 -12.33 15.70
CA PRO A 142 28.50 -13.35 16.69
C PRO A 142 27.43 -14.31 16.20
N VAL A 143 27.78 -15.57 16.06
CA VAL A 143 26.86 -16.64 15.67
C VAL A 143 25.63 -16.57 16.58
N ALA A 144 24.46 -16.44 15.99
CA ALA A 144 23.23 -16.48 16.79
C ALA A 144 23.13 -17.81 17.51
N PRO A 145 22.67 -17.86 18.76
CA PRO A 145 22.45 -19.11 19.47
C PRO A 145 21.46 -19.99 18.69
N PRO A 146 21.55 -21.32 18.78
CA PRO A 146 20.60 -22.21 18.14
C PRO A 146 19.16 -21.85 18.56
N PHE A 147 18.27 -21.71 17.57
CA PHE A 147 16.87 -21.37 17.80
C PHE A 147 15.98 -22.32 16.98
N GLU A 148 15.04 -22.95 17.64
CA GLU A 148 14.03 -23.76 16.98
C GLU A 148 12.92 -22.84 16.46
N SER A 149 12.99 -22.52 15.17
CA SER A 149 12.01 -21.67 14.51
C SER A 149 10.66 -22.36 14.38
N ALA A 150 9.59 -21.56 14.45
CA ALA A 150 8.25 -22.06 14.22
C ALA A 150 8.08 -22.61 12.80
N VAL A 151 7.35 -23.69 12.68
CA VAL A 151 6.89 -24.25 11.40
C VAL A 151 5.40 -23.96 11.27
N TYR A 152 5.01 -23.43 10.13
CA TYR A 152 3.64 -22.99 9.85
C TYR A 152 2.95 -23.97 8.90
N ALA A 153 1.76 -24.40 9.28
CA ALA A 153 0.80 -24.99 8.37
C ALA A 153 0.17 -23.89 7.49
N ARG A 154 -0.45 -24.27 6.37
CA ARG A 154 -1.05 -23.30 5.42
C ARG A 154 -2.10 -22.40 6.06
N ASP A 155 -2.87 -22.92 7.00
CA ASP A 155 -3.94 -22.22 7.70
C ASP A 155 -3.48 -21.41 8.93
N ASP A 156 -2.22 -21.56 9.34
CA ASP A 156 -1.67 -20.81 10.47
C ASP A 156 -1.63 -19.32 10.18
N VAL A 157 -2.14 -18.54 11.13
CA VAL A 157 -2.12 -17.07 11.07
C VAL A 157 -0.74 -16.57 11.47
N THR A 158 -0.14 -15.76 10.62
CA THR A 158 1.18 -15.15 10.90
C THR A 158 1.07 -13.68 11.29
N THR A 159 0.05 -12.99 10.79
CA THR A 159 -0.12 -11.56 11.02
C THR A 159 -1.57 -11.12 10.91
N ILE A 160 -1.92 -10.07 11.62
CA ILE A 160 -3.20 -9.35 11.50
C ILE A 160 -2.92 -8.00 10.84
N LYS A 161 -3.61 -7.71 9.75
CA LYS A 161 -3.60 -6.43 9.06
C LYS A 161 -4.95 -5.73 9.25
N PHE A 162 -4.94 -4.41 9.21
CA PHE A 162 -6.15 -3.61 9.44
C PHE A 162 -6.60 -2.91 8.17
N THR A 163 -7.92 -2.88 7.95
CA THR A 163 -8.52 -2.08 6.88
C THR A 163 -8.94 -0.74 7.45
N SER A 164 -8.82 0.32 6.66
CA SER A 164 -9.52 1.58 6.93
C SER A 164 -10.99 1.37 6.59
N GLY A 165 -11.80 0.91 7.53
CA GLY A 165 -13.22 0.69 7.30
C GLY A 165 -13.92 1.99 6.84
N SER A 166 -14.82 1.89 5.86
CA SER A 166 -15.72 2.98 5.46
C SER A 166 -16.61 3.46 6.62
N SER A 167 -16.77 2.63 7.65
CA SER A 167 -17.48 2.94 8.91
C SER A 167 -16.63 3.65 9.97
N GLY A 168 -15.36 3.95 9.71
CA GLY A 168 -14.46 4.65 10.63
C GLY A 168 -13.64 3.75 11.56
N GLU A 169 -14.10 2.55 11.91
CA GLU A 169 -13.37 1.62 12.79
C GLU A 169 -12.57 0.59 11.97
N PRO A 170 -11.25 0.45 12.25
CA PRO A 170 -10.41 -0.52 11.56
C PRO A 170 -10.84 -1.97 11.86
N LYS A 171 -11.00 -2.76 10.81
CA LYS A 171 -11.31 -4.19 10.90
C LYS A 171 -10.04 -5.00 10.72
N GLY A 172 -9.84 -6.01 11.57
CA GLY A 172 -8.70 -6.90 11.48
C GLY A 172 -8.92 -8.02 10.46
N LEU A 173 -7.86 -8.38 9.76
CA LEU A 173 -7.80 -9.49 8.82
C LEU A 173 -6.61 -10.37 9.16
N ALA A 174 -6.87 -11.58 9.62
CA ALA A 174 -5.84 -12.56 9.94
C ALA A 174 -5.28 -13.18 8.66
N ALA A 175 -4.04 -12.88 8.29
CA ALA A 175 -3.41 -13.43 7.10
C ALA A 175 -2.77 -14.79 7.40
N ARG A 176 -3.09 -15.78 6.56
CA ARG A 176 -2.60 -17.15 6.68
C ARG A 176 -1.29 -17.35 5.92
N ALA A 177 -0.44 -18.25 6.41
CA ALA A 177 0.83 -18.60 5.76
C ALA A 177 0.64 -19.04 4.31
N GLY A 178 -0.30 -19.92 4.02
CA GLY A 178 -0.59 -20.39 2.66
C GLY A 178 -0.96 -19.27 1.69
N SER A 179 -1.68 -18.23 2.15
CA SER A 179 -2.04 -17.09 1.31
C SER A 179 -0.85 -16.18 0.98
N ILE A 180 0.10 -16.05 1.91
CA ILE A 180 1.34 -15.31 1.70
C ILE A 180 2.22 -16.07 0.70
N ASP A 181 2.39 -17.37 0.89
CA ASP A 181 3.14 -18.26 0.02
C ASP A 181 2.60 -18.22 -1.42
N ALA A 182 1.28 -18.38 -1.59
CA ALA A 182 0.64 -18.36 -2.90
C ALA A 182 0.79 -17.00 -3.60
N SER A 183 0.61 -15.89 -2.87
CA SER A 183 0.76 -14.54 -3.43
C SER A 183 2.19 -14.28 -3.91
N LEU A 184 3.19 -14.66 -3.12
CA LEU A 184 4.59 -14.43 -3.46
C LEU A 184 5.09 -15.38 -4.56
N ALA A 185 4.64 -16.64 -4.56
CA ALA A 185 4.95 -17.57 -5.65
C ALA A 185 4.37 -17.07 -6.99
N ALA A 186 3.13 -16.56 -6.99
CA ALA A 186 2.51 -16.00 -8.18
C ALA A 186 3.25 -14.76 -8.71
N VAL A 187 3.65 -13.84 -7.82
CA VAL A 187 4.43 -12.65 -8.19
C VAL A 187 5.81 -13.05 -8.72
N GLN A 188 6.48 -13.99 -8.07
CA GLN A 188 7.79 -14.48 -8.52
C GLN A 188 7.71 -15.12 -9.92
N GLN A 189 6.63 -15.85 -10.19
CA GLN A 189 6.42 -16.43 -11.53
C GLN A 189 6.27 -15.35 -12.62
N LEU A 190 5.67 -14.19 -12.31
CA LEU A 190 5.42 -13.12 -13.28
C LEU A 190 6.60 -12.17 -13.47
N TYR A 191 7.38 -11.91 -12.42
CA TYR A 191 8.42 -10.87 -12.43
C TYR A 191 9.84 -11.40 -12.29
N ALA A 192 10.01 -12.62 -11.80
CA ALA A 192 11.30 -13.29 -11.62
C ALA A 192 12.37 -12.40 -10.96
N HIS A 193 12.02 -11.82 -9.79
CA HIS A 193 13.00 -11.07 -9.00
C HIS A 193 14.17 -11.98 -8.60
N GLY A 194 15.38 -11.45 -8.66
CA GLY A 194 16.59 -12.21 -8.35
C GLY A 194 17.85 -11.35 -8.35
N ASP A 195 18.98 -11.98 -8.61
CA ASP A 195 20.29 -11.32 -8.63
C ASP A 195 20.27 -10.03 -9.47
N GLY A 196 20.77 -8.95 -8.91
CA GLY A 196 20.84 -7.64 -9.53
C GLY A 196 19.61 -6.75 -9.32
N ASP A 197 18.51 -7.30 -8.77
CA ASP A 197 17.37 -6.48 -8.38
C ASP A 197 17.56 -5.83 -7.01
N ASP A 198 17.07 -4.60 -6.89
CA ASP A 198 16.88 -3.86 -5.65
C ASP A 198 15.47 -3.27 -5.64
N VAL A 199 14.64 -3.72 -4.70
CA VAL A 199 13.24 -3.31 -4.59
C VAL A 199 13.12 -2.22 -3.53
N LEU A 200 12.66 -1.03 -3.92
CA LEU A 200 12.39 0.06 -2.98
C LEU A 200 11.03 -0.12 -2.30
N VAL A 201 11.04 -0.18 -0.96
CA VAL A 201 9.88 -0.28 -0.07
C VAL A 201 9.80 0.98 0.79
N PHE A 202 8.81 1.83 0.59
CA PHE A 202 8.64 3.09 1.33
C PHE A 202 7.22 3.34 1.83
N LEU A 203 6.24 2.57 1.38
CA LEU A 203 4.90 2.59 1.96
C LEU A 203 4.91 1.86 3.31
N PRO A 204 3.95 2.16 4.23
CA PRO A 204 3.96 1.61 5.58
C PRO A 204 4.07 0.09 5.64
N LEU A 205 4.98 -0.43 6.44
CA LEU A 205 5.15 -1.88 6.67
C LEU A 205 3.97 -2.51 7.43
N SER A 206 3.08 -1.71 8.03
CA SER A 206 1.78 -2.16 8.52
C SER A 206 0.89 -2.72 7.40
N LEU A 207 1.14 -2.33 6.15
CA LEU A 207 0.55 -2.93 4.95
C LEU A 207 1.29 -4.23 4.62
N LEU A 208 0.65 -5.37 4.76
CA LEU A 208 1.27 -6.68 4.55
C LEU A 208 1.99 -6.81 3.20
N GLN A 209 1.46 -6.22 2.14
CA GLN A 209 2.09 -6.24 0.81
C GLN A 209 3.49 -5.62 0.79
N GLN A 210 3.79 -4.66 1.67
CA GLN A 210 5.13 -4.06 1.74
C GLN A 210 6.14 -5.03 2.36
N ARG A 211 5.72 -5.85 3.32
CA ARG A 211 6.55 -6.91 3.90
C ARG A 211 6.84 -8.05 2.91
N TYR A 212 5.94 -8.27 1.95
CA TYR A 212 6.13 -9.29 0.91
C TYR A 212 7.46 -9.15 0.16
N TRP A 213 7.94 -7.92 -0.06
CA TRP A 213 9.18 -7.70 -0.79
C TRP A 213 10.41 -8.07 0.03
N ILE A 214 10.34 -7.91 1.36
CA ILE A 214 11.36 -8.38 2.29
C ILE A 214 11.37 -9.92 2.32
N TYR A 215 10.20 -10.54 2.43
CA TYR A 215 10.08 -12.00 2.39
C TYR A 215 10.52 -12.59 1.04
N SER A 216 10.17 -11.92 -0.04
CA SER A 216 10.62 -12.26 -1.39
C SER A 216 12.14 -12.21 -1.50
N ALA A 217 12.78 -11.14 -1.02
CA ALA A 217 14.23 -10.98 -1.02
C ALA A 217 14.93 -12.11 -0.26
N LEU A 218 14.48 -12.37 0.96
CA LEU A 218 15.02 -13.43 1.81
C LEU A 218 14.85 -14.84 1.20
N THR A 219 13.79 -15.05 0.42
CA THR A 219 13.49 -16.35 -0.18
C THR A 219 14.15 -16.55 -1.54
N PHE A 220 14.01 -15.57 -2.44
CA PHE A 220 14.42 -15.71 -3.85
C PHE A 220 15.79 -15.08 -4.14
N GLY A 221 16.30 -14.24 -3.27
CA GLY A 221 17.63 -13.63 -3.37
C GLY A 221 17.63 -12.42 -4.29
N HIS A 222 17.31 -11.26 -3.74
CA HIS A 222 17.51 -9.95 -4.33
C HIS A 222 17.73 -8.92 -3.21
N ASP A 223 18.16 -7.72 -3.54
CA ASP A 223 18.33 -6.64 -2.58
C ASP A 223 16.98 -5.94 -2.30
N VAL A 224 16.88 -5.30 -1.15
CA VAL A 224 15.75 -4.43 -0.77
C VAL A 224 16.27 -3.17 -0.12
N THR A 225 15.69 -2.05 -0.52
CA THR A 225 15.89 -0.76 0.15
C THR A 225 14.60 -0.38 0.89
N VAL A 226 14.65 -0.25 2.22
CA VAL A 226 13.54 0.15 3.08
C VAL A 226 13.75 1.59 3.52
N ALA A 227 12.76 2.45 3.30
CA ALA A 227 12.80 3.85 3.69
C ALA A 227 11.45 4.28 4.29
N PRO A 228 11.41 5.23 5.23
CA PRO A 228 10.22 6.03 5.49
C PRO A 228 9.82 6.82 4.23
N PHE A 229 8.53 7.15 4.12
CA PHE A 229 7.99 7.83 2.93
C PHE A 229 8.74 9.14 2.60
N GLU A 230 9.03 9.93 3.62
CA GLU A 230 9.73 11.20 3.51
C GLU A 230 11.15 11.08 2.94
N PHE A 231 11.79 9.92 3.07
CA PHE A 231 13.13 9.63 2.56
C PHE A 231 13.13 8.87 1.24
N ALA A 232 11.97 8.55 0.65
CA ALA A 232 11.88 7.71 -0.55
C ALA A 232 12.72 8.25 -1.73
N LEU A 233 12.61 9.54 -2.04
CA LEU A 233 13.40 10.16 -3.13
C LEU A 233 14.89 10.36 -2.79
N GLU A 234 15.24 10.44 -1.52
CA GLU A 234 16.63 10.43 -1.10
C GLU A 234 17.23 9.04 -1.25
N ALA A 235 16.49 8.02 -0.84
CA ALA A 235 16.88 6.63 -0.97
C ALA A 235 17.15 6.25 -2.44
N THR A 236 16.29 6.66 -3.39
CA THR A 236 16.49 6.36 -4.82
C THR A 236 17.77 6.98 -5.38
N ARG A 237 18.21 8.13 -4.87
CA ARG A 237 19.45 8.78 -5.30
C ARG A 237 20.70 8.15 -4.72
N GLN A 238 20.63 7.70 -3.46
CA GLN A 238 21.79 7.11 -2.76
C GLN A 238 21.96 5.61 -3.04
N GLN A 239 20.84 4.92 -3.25
CA GLN A 239 20.76 3.50 -3.54
C GLN A 239 19.75 3.31 -4.70
N PRO A 240 20.20 3.46 -5.97
CA PRO A 240 19.31 3.39 -7.14
C PRO A 240 18.62 2.02 -7.24
N PRO A 241 17.28 1.94 -7.09
CA PRO A 241 16.55 0.68 -7.18
C PRO A 241 16.37 0.23 -8.63
N THR A 242 16.05 -1.05 -8.81
CA THR A 242 15.59 -1.59 -10.11
C THR A 242 14.08 -1.64 -10.20
N VAL A 243 13.40 -1.68 -9.04
CA VAL A 243 11.93 -1.77 -8.94
C VAL A 243 11.44 -0.83 -7.85
N VAL A 244 10.38 -0.06 -8.16
CA VAL A 244 9.73 0.83 -7.19
C VAL A 244 8.28 0.41 -7.01
N MET A 245 7.91 0.10 -5.76
CA MET A 245 6.55 -0.27 -5.36
C MET A 245 5.84 0.94 -4.75
N GLY A 246 5.11 1.68 -5.56
CA GLY A 246 4.47 2.93 -5.17
C GLY A 246 2.95 2.94 -5.33
N VAL A 247 2.37 4.10 -5.09
CA VAL A 247 0.96 4.41 -5.31
C VAL A 247 0.82 5.51 -6.36
N PRO A 248 -0.35 5.66 -7.02
CA PRO A 248 -0.53 6.64 -8.09
C PRO A 248 -0.10 8.05 -7.70
N GLY A 249 -0.52 8.54 -6.53
CA GLY A 249 -0.16 9.88 -6.06
C GLY A 249 1.34 10.14 -5.92
N PHE A 250 2.14 9.11 -5.62
CA PHE A 250 3.61 9.24 -5.62
C PHE A 250 4.13 9.52 -7.03
N TYR A 251 3.68 8.77 -8.02
CA TYR A 251 4.11 8.93 -9.42
C TYR A 251 3.61 10.22 -10.05
N ASP A 252 2.39 10.64 -9.72
CA ASP A 252 1.84 11.95 -10.14
C ASP A 252 2.70 13.09 -9.56
N GLY A 253 3.10 12.98 -8.30
CA GLY A 253 4.01 13.93 -7.66
C GLY A 253 5.38 14.00 -8.33
N VAL A 254 5.96 12.84 -8.69
CA VAL A 254 7.23 12.77 -9.42
C VAL A 254 7.09 13.39 -10.81
N LYS A 255 6.03 13.04 -11.58
CA LYS A 255 5.74 13.63 -12.89
C LYS A 255 5.63 15.15 -12.81
N LYS A 256 4.77 15.68 -11.93
CA LYS A 256 4.60 17.13 -11.72
C LYS A 256 5.91 17.83 -11.35
N ARG A 257 6.77 17.18 -10.54
CA ARG A 257 8.09 17.71 -10.21
C ARG A 257 9.00 17.77 -11.42
N ILE A 258 9.02 16.74 -12.27
CA ILE A 258 9.81 16.71 -13.51
C ILE A 258 9.33 17.82 -14.45
N GLU A 259 8.02 17.95 -14.66
CA GLU A 259 7.43 18.97 -15.53
C GLU A 259 7.78 20.38 -15.09
N ARG A 260 7.72 20.68 -13.78
CA ARG A 260 8.15 21.98 -13.23
C ARG A 260 9.65 22.29 -13.43
N LEU A 261 10.49 21.27 -13.42
CA LEU A 261 11.94 21.41 -13.62
C LEU A 261 12.35 21.40 -15.10
N THR A 262 11.38 21.18 -16.01
CA THR A 262 11.64 21.14 -17.46
C THR A 262 11.54 22.55 -18.03
N PRO A 263 12.61 23.06 -18.68
CA PRO A 263 12.58 24.35 -19.33
C PRO A 263 11.50 24.40 -20.45
N PRO A 264 10.86 25.56 -20.68
CA PRO A 264 9.92 25.74 -21.78
C PRO A 264 10.56 25.35 -23.13
N GLY A 265 9.86 24.51 -23.90
CA GLY A 265 10.31 24.04 -25.22
C GLY A 265 11.18 22.78 -25.22
N GLU A 266 11.57 22.26 -24.06
CA GLU A 266 12.31 20.99 -23.97
C GLU A 266 11.33 19.81 -23.83
N THR A 267 10.99 19.17 -24.95
CA THR A 267 9.99 18.10 -25.03
C THR A 267 10.56 16.72 -25.38
N GLY A 268 11.89 16.57 -25.42
CA GLY A 268 12.56 15.34 -25.85
C GLY A 268 12.39 14.19 -24.83
N ILE A 269 12.17 12.97 -25.35
CA ILE A 269 12.07 11.74 -24.53
C ILE A 269 13.35 11.49 -23.75
N ASP A 270 14.52 11.72 -24.35
CA ASP A 270 15.83 11.54 -23.68
C ASP A 270 16.00 12.50 -22.50
N ALA A 271 15.60 13.76 -22.66
CA ALA A 271 15.65 14.74 -21.57
C ALA A 271 14.68 14.35 -20.42
N ARG A 272 13.51 13.84 -20.76
CA ARG A 272 12.55 13.28 -19.78
C ARG A 272 13.18 12.10 -19.05
N ARG A 273 13.76 11.15 -19.76
CA ARG A 273 14.44 9.98 -19.17
C ARG A 273 15.56 10.40 -18.23
N GLN A 274 16.42 11.33 -18.62
CA GLN A 274 17.48 11.84 -17.74
C GLN A 274 16.94 12.43 -16.43
N ARG A 275 15.81 13.13 -16.45
CA ARG A 275 15.18 13.67 -15.25
C ARG A 275 14.57 12.60 -14.37
N ILE A 276 13.96 11.58 -14.97
CA ILE A 276 13.47 10.39 -14.25
C ILE A 276 14.66 9.71 -13.56
N ASP A 277 15.74 9.47 -14.28
CA ASP A 277 16.96 8.84 -13.77
C ASP A 277 17.60 9.65 -12.62
N ALA A 278 17.56 10.97 -12.71
CA ALA A 278 18.06 11.86 -11.65
C ALA A 278 17.22 11.83 -10.36
N LEU A 279 15.92 11.54 -10.46
CA LEU A 279 15.01 11.50 -9.32
C LEU A 279 14.82 10.09 -8.74
N LEU A 280 14.69 9.08 -9.60
CA LEU A 280 14.35 7.72 -9.21
C LEU A 280 15.52 6.74 -9.36
N GLY A 281 16.61 7.17 -9.98
CA GLY A 281 17.78 6.35 -10.27
C GLY A 281 17.75 5.73 -11.68
N PRO A 282 18.94 5.50 -12.30
CA PRO A 282 19.07 5.07 -13.69
C PRO A 282 18.82 3.56 -13.90
N ARG A 283 18.68 2.78 -12.82
CA ARG A 283 18.58 1.32 -12.88
C ARG A 283 17.16 0.80 -12.96
N ILE A 284 16.12 1.68 -12.95
CA ILE A 284 14.73 1.26 -12.93
C ILE A 284 14.39 0.44 -14.18
N ARG A 285 13.97 -0.79 -13.98
CA ARG A 285 13.44 -1.70 -15.00
C ARG A 285 11.95 -1.49 -15.19
N TYR A 286 11.22 -1.37 -14.08
CA TYR A 286 9.80 -1.06 -14.05
C TYR A 286 9.39 -0.52 -12.68
N MET A 287 8.23 0.09 -12.65
CA MET A 287 7.56 0.50 -11.43
C MET A 287 6.23 -0.22 -11.29
N TRP A 288 5.72 -0.28 -10.08
CA TRP A 288 4.47 -0.95 -9.78
C TRP A 288 3.54 -0.03 -9.01
N THR A 289 2.26 -0.02 -9.38
CA THR A 289 1.23 0.73 -8.68
C THR A 289 -0.01 -0.11 -8.42
N GLY A 290 -0.81 0.32 -7.47
CA GLY A 290 -2.07 -0.29 -7.10
C GLY A 290 -2.79 0.54 -6.05
N SER A 291 -3.81 -0.02 -5.43
CA SER A 291 -4.61 0.61 -4.37
C SER A 291 -5.54 1.73 -4.83
N ALA A 292 -5.29 2.39 -5.95
CA ALA A 292 -6.14 3.37 -6.61
C ALA A 292 -5.89 3.32 -8.13
N PRO A 293 -6.80 3.78 -8.99
CA PRO A 293 -6.53 3.97 -10.41
C PRO A 293 -5.37 4.93 -10.61
N ALA A 294 -4.49 4.61 -11.55
CA ALA A 294 -3.45 5.52 -11.98
C ALA A 294 -3.94 6.44 -13.10
N ASN A 295 -3.44 7.68 -13.11
CA ASN A 295 -3.73 8.61 -14.19
C ASN A 295 -3.11 8.10 -15.51
N PRO A 296 -3.89 7.91 -16.59
CA PRO A 296 -3.38 7.43 -17.88
C PRO A 296 -2.25 8.29 -18.45
N ASP A 297 -2.29 9.61 -18.23
CA ASP A 297 -1.23 10.50 -18.70
C ASP A 297 0.07 10.30 -17.91
N THR A 298 -0.01 9.98 -16.62
CA THR A 298 1.15 9.62 -15.83
C THR A 298 1.72 8.29 -16.29
N LEU A 299 0.89 7.29 -16.55
CA LEU A 299 1.36 6.00 -17.06
C LEU A 299 2.10 6.18 -18.41
N ARG A 300 1.50 6.90 -19.36
CA ARG A 300 2.12 7.20 -20.66
C ARG A 300 3.43 7.98 -20.53
N PHE A 301 3.46 8.99 -19.66
CA PHE A 301 4.66 9.79 -19.41
C PHE A 301 5.88 8.95 -19.06
N PHE A 302 5.71 7.96 -18.20
CA PHE A 302 6.80 7.05 -17.79
C PHE A 302 7.06 5.95 -18.82
N GLU A 303 6.02 5.40 -19.44
CA GLU A 303 6.14 4.36 -20.46
C GLU A 303 6.93 4.83 -21.67
N GLU A 304 6.63 6.03 -22.20
CA GLU A 304 7.35 6.64 -23.31
C GLU A 304 8.83 6.87 -22.99
N ALA A 305 9.19 7.10 -21.72
CA ALA A 305 10.57 7.22 -21.27
C ALA A 305 11.25 5.87 -21.00
N GLY A 306 10.59 4.74 -21.29
CA GLY A 306 11.12 3.39 -21.10
C GLY A 306 11.20 2.93 -19.63
N VAL A 307 10.39 3.50 -18.74
CA VAL A 307 10.26 3.09 -17.32
C VAL A 307 8.78 2.84 -16.99
N PRO A 308 8.18 1.75 -17.50
CA PRO A 308 6.75 1.52 -17.38
C PRO A 308 6.30 1.35 -15.93
N ILE A 309 5.07 1.81 -15.65
CA ILE A 309 4.38 1.58 -14.39
C ILE A 309 3.31 0.51 -14.64
N PHE A 310 3.45 -0.64 -13.98
CA PHE A 310 2.49 -1.73 -14.07
C PHE A 310 1.42 -1.60 -13.00
N GLU A 311 0.18 -1.41 -13.43
CA GLU A 311 -0.96 -1.41 -12.52
C GLU A 311 -1.31 -2.82 -12.07
N GLY A 312 -1.87 -2.92 -10.87
CA GLY A 312 -2.46 -4.12 -10.36
C GLY A 312 -3.64 -3.82 -9.45
N TYR A 313 -4.47 -4.82 -9.27
CA TYR A 313 -5.63 -4.73 -8.41
C TYR A 313 -5.57 -5.77 -7.28
N GLY A 314 -6.08 -5.35 -6.16
CA GLY A 314 -6.29 -6.17 -4.98
C GLY A 314 -6.77 -5.31 -3.83
N MET A 315 -7.28 -5.97 -2.82
CA MET A 315 -7.75 -5.33 -1.59
C MET A 315 -7.23 -6.12 -0.37
N ASN A 316 -7.42 -5.59 0.81
CA ASN A 316 -6.95 -6.28 2.00
C ASN A 316 -7.55 -7.69 2.14
N GLU A 317 -8.78 -7.88 1.74
CA GLU A 317 -9.55 -9.12 1.83
C GLU A 317 -9.06 -10.18 0.84
N THR A 318 -8.56 -9.78 -0.32
CA THR A 318 -8.15 -10.69 -1.40
C THR A 318 -6.65 -10.76 -1.61
N CYS A 319 -5.86 -9.81 -1.04
CA CYS A 319 -4.49 -9.54 -1.45
C CYS A 319 -4.40 -9.22 -2.95
N ILE A 320 -3.31 -9.54 -3.62
CA ILE A 320 -3.12 -9.31 -5.05
C ILE A 320 -4.06 -10.22 -5.85
N VAL A 321 -4.82 -9.66 -6.77
CA VAL A 321 -5.78 -10.39 -7.63
C VAL A 321 -5.31 -10.40 -9.08
N THR A 322 -4.96 -9.22 -9.61
CA THR A 322 -4.49 -9.07 -11.00
C THR A 322 -3.23 -8.24 -11.06
N LYS A 323 -2.49 -8.42 -12.16
CA LYS A 323 -1.29 -7.63 -12.48
C LYS A 323 -1.11 -7.43 -13.98
N ASN A 324 -0.68 -6.22 -14.35
CA ASN A 324 0.11 -5.98 -15.55
C ASN A 324 1.57 -6.34 -15.26
N TYR A 325 2.28 -6.93 -16.21
CA TYR A 325 3.69 -7.31 -16.08
C TYR A 325 4.40 -7.27 -17.43
N PRO A 326 5.73 -7.34 -17.50
CA PRO A 326 6.46 -7.24 -18.75
C PRO A 326 5.94 -8.18 -19.85
N GLY A 327 5.65 -7.63 -21.04
CA GLY A 327 5.07 -8.36 -22.16
C GLY A 327 3.57 -8.67 -22.07
N HIS A 328 2.94 -8.39 -20.94
CA HIS A 328 1.52 -8.65 -20.68
C HIS A 328 0.89 -7.48 -19.91
N ALA A 329 0.92 -6.31 -20.51
CA ALA A 329 0.35 -5.10 -19.94
C ALA A 329 -0.63 -4.43 -20.92
N ARG A 330 -1.65 -3.79 -20.35
CA ARG A 330 -2.62 -2.99 -21.10
C ARG A 330 -2.98 -1.75 -20.28
N THR A 331 -2.60 -0.60 -20.80
CA THR A 331 -2.87 0.69 -20.14
C THR A 331 -4.36 0.88 -19.92
N GLY A 332 -4.74 1.33 -18.71
CA GLY A 332 -6.13 1.50 -18.28
C GLY A 332 -6.79 0.22 -17.75
N SER A 333 -6.13 -0.96 -17.88
CA SER A 333 -6.52 -2.18 -17.17
C SER A 333 -5.67 -2.37 -15.94
N VAL A 334 -6.20 -3.12 -14.97
CA VAL A 334 -5.44 -3.54 -13.79
C VAL A 334 -4.75 -4.91 -14.00
N GLY A 335 -4.63 -5.35 -15.24
CA GLY A 335 -3.94 -6.56 -15.66
C GLY A 335 -4.82 -7.81 -15.67
N ARG A 336 -4.15 -8.97 -15.77
CA ARG A 336 -4.78 -10.29 -15.77
C ARG A 336 -4.71 -10.92 -14.38
N LEU A 337 -5.58 -11.90 -14.14
CA LEU A 337 -5.56 -12.71 -12.91
C LEU A 337 -4.18 -13.34 -12.72
N ILE A 338 -3.66 -13.22 -11.50
CA ILE A 338 -2.43 -13.94 -11.12
C ILE A 338 -2.72 -15.42 -10.86
N PRO A 339 -1.73 -16.30 -10.96
CA PRO A 339 -1.90 -17.73 -10.65
C PRO A 339 -2.57 -17.97 -9.29
N GLY A 340 -3.50 -18.94 -9.24
CA GLY A 340 -4.25 -19.28 -8.03
C GLY A 340 -5.43 -18.36 -7.71
N LYS A 341 -5.72 -17.36 -8.56
CA LYS A 341 -6.90 -16.49 -8.42
C LYS A 341 -7.94 -16.82 -9.48
N ARG A 342 -9.20 -16.69 -9.09
CA ARG A 342 -10.39 -16.80 -9.93
C ARG A 342 -11.24 -15.55 -9.73
N ALA A 343 -11.94 -15.12 -10.77
CA ALA A 343 -12.85 -14.00 -10.64
C ALA A 343 -14.05 -14.15 -11.60
N ARG A 344 -15.17 -13.60 -11.21
CA ARG A 344 -16.38 -13.46 -12.01
C ARG A 344 -17.06 -12.14 -11.69
N ILE A 345 -17.92 -11.72 -12.57
CA ILE A 345 -18.79 -10.54 -12.36
C ILE A 345 -20.18 -11.06 -12.01
N ASP A 346 -20.80 -10.52 -10.96
CA ASP A 346 -22.18 -10.85 -10.60
C ASP A 346 -23.21 -10.07 -11.45
N ASP A 347 -24.50 -10.34 -11.25
CA ASP A 347 -25.58 -9.71 -12.01
C ASP A 347 -25.70 -8.20 -11.75
N GLU A 348 -25.09 -7.70 -10.67
CA GLU A 348 -25.02 -6.27 -10.34
C GLU A 348 -23.76 -5.61 -10.92
N GLY A 349 -22.92 -6.35 -11.65
CA GLY A 349 -21.66 -5.86 -12.19
C GLY A 349 -20.51 -5.82 -11.19
N VAL A 350 -20.68 -6.40 -9.99
CA VAL A 350 -19.68 -6.43 -8.93
C VAL A 350 -18.72 -7.59 -9.11
N LEU A 351 -17.44 -7.31 -8.95
CA LEU A 351 -16.37 -8.30 -9.00
C LEU A 351 -16.43 -9.23 -7.77
N ILE A 352 -16.49 -10.53 -8.03
CA ILE A 352 -16.35 -11.61 -7.06
C ILE A 352 -15.01 -12.29 -7.26
N VAL A 353 -14.23 -12.45 -6.21
CA VAL A 353 -12.86 -13.03 -6.25
C VAL A 353 -12.79 -14.29 -5.42
N GLY A 354 -12.32 -15.37 -6.03
CA GLY A 354 -11.94 -16.61 -5.38
C GLY A 354 -10.42 -16.80 -5.39
N ALA A 355 -9.92 -17.62 -4.48
CA ALA A 355 -8.51 -18.00 -4.40
C ALA A 355 -8.36 -19.46 -3.96
N ASP A 356 -7.31 -20.14 -4.46
CA ASP A 356 -6.95 -21.47 -3.98
C ASP A 356 -6.49 -21.43 -2.52
N GLU A 357 -5.83 -20.32 -2.15
CA GLU A 357 -5.43 -19.99 -0.79
C GLU A 357 -6.05 -18.64 -0.37
N PRO A 358 -7.21 -18.66 0.29
CA PRO A 358 -7.85 -17.44 0.79
C PRO A 358 -6.99 -16.74 1.83
N VAL A 359 -6.89 -15.43 1.74
CA VAL A 359 -6.14 -14.61 2.71
C VAL A 359 -6.76 -14.75 4.10
N ASN A 360 -8.08 -14.69 4.15
CA ASN A 360 -8.91 -14.81 5.35
C ASN A 360 -10.35 -15.09 4.91
N THR A 361 -11.20 -15.42 5.87
CA THR A 361 -12.61 -15.77 5.63
C THR A 361 -13.59 -14.92 6.44
N GLN A 362 -13.08 -14.01 7.27
CA GLN A 362 -13.89 -13.12 8.10
C GLN A 362 -13.06 -11.92 8.58
N TYR A 363 -13.77 -10.89 9.00
CA TYR A 363 -13.16 -9.80 9.75
C TYR A 363 -13.04 -10.17 11.24
N LEU A 364 -11.94 -9.76 11.84
CA LEU A 364 -11.78 -9.66 13.29
C LEU A 364 -12.15 -8.24 13.74
N TYR A 365 -12.65 -8.12 14.96
CA TYR A 365 -12.93 -6.82 15.60
C TYR A 365 -13.88 -5.95 14.78
N SER A 366 -14.92 -6.57 14.21
CA SER A 366 -15.93 -5.88 13.39
C SER A 366 -17.33 -6.04 13.97
N GLU A 367 -18.23 -5.13 13.59
CA GLU A 367 -19.64 -5.24 13.91
C GLU A 367 -20.27 -6.52 13.29
N PRO A 368 -21.28 -7.11 13.95
CA PRO A 368 -22.02 -8.23 13.40
C PRO A 368 -22.54 -7.95 11.98
N GLY A 369 -22.51 -8.95 11.10
CA GLY A 369 -22.95 -8.83 9.72
C GLY A 369 -21.95 -8.14 8.77
N ALA A 370 -20.80 -7.63 9.28
CA ALA A 370 -19.80 -6.99 8.44
C ALA A 370 -19.03 -8.00 7.57
N SER A 371 -18.77 -9.19 8.10
CA SER A 371 -18.07 -10.25 7.38
C SER A 371 -18.95 -10.86 6.29
N GLU A 372 -20.20 -11.12 6.58
CA GLU A 372 -21.16 -11.80 5.70
C GLU A 372 -21.48 -11.01 4.44
N ARG A 373 -21.32 -9.68 4.48
CA ARG A 373 -21.47 -8.81 3.29
C ARG A 373 -20.33 -8.95 2.29
N ILE A 374 -19.19 -9.40 2.74
CA ILE A 374 -17.94 -9.44 1.97
C ILE A 374 -17.50 -10.87 1.68
N PHE A 375 -17.47 -11.71 2.70
CA PHE A 375 -17.06 -13.12 2.58
C PHE A 375 -18.29 -13.99 2.34
N LEU A 376 -18.38 -14.55 1.12
CA LEU A 376 -19.49 -15.39 0.71
C LEU A 376 -19.35 -16.80 1.30
N PRO A 377 -20.45 -17.54 1.49
CA PRO A 377 -20.40 -18.93 1.94
C PRO A 377 -19.58 -19.85 1.06
N SER A 378 -19.38 -19.50 -0.22
CA SER A 378 -18.51 -20.22 -1.18
C SER A 378 -17.01 -20.07 -0.88
N GLY A 379 -16.62 -19.21 0.08
CA GLY A 379 -15.23 -18.82 0.33
C GLY A 379 -14.70 -17.72 -0.62
N GLU A 380 -15.55 -17.22 -1.50
CA GLU A 380 -15.24 -16.09 -2.38
C GLU A 380 -15.45 -14.75 -1.64
N VAL A 381 -14.83 -13.69 -2.16
CA VAL A 381 -14.94 -12.32 -1.66
C VAL A 381 -15.74 -11.48 -2.64
N ARG A 382 -16.84 -10.87 -2.19
CA ARG A 382 -17.57 -9.85 -2.94
C ARG A 382 -16.91 -8.50 -2.68
N THR A 383 -16.21 -7.97 -3.69
CA THR A 383 -15.29 -6.82 -3.50
C THR A 383 -16.01 -5.48 -3.30
N GLY A 384 -17.23 -5.35 -3.83
CA GLY A 384 -17.94 -4.08 -3.95
C GLY A 384 -17.41 -3.19 -5.07
N ASP A 385 -16.44 -3.66 -5.86
CA ASP A 385 -15.93 -2.96 -7.03
C ASP A 385 -16.68 -3.41 -8.29
N LEU A 386 -17.20 -2.46 -9.07
CA LEU A 386 -17.75 -2.68 -10.39
C LEU A 386 -16.61 -2.93 -11.38
N ALA A 387 -16.74 -3.95 -12.21
CA ALA A 387 -15.66 -4.34 -13.09
C ALA A 387 -16.16 -4.98 -14.39
N ARG A 388 -15.25 -5.12 -15.36
CA ARG A 388 -15.44 -5.93 -16.55
C ARG A 388 -14.15 -6.58 -16.99
N PHE A 389 -14.24 -7.70 -17.67
CA PHE A 389 -13.13 -8.27 -18.43
C PHE A 389 -13.26 -7.90 -19.91
N ASP A 390 -12.13 -7.78 -20.58
CA ASP A 390 -12.13 -7.80 -22.05
C ASP A 390 -11.92 -9.24 -22.57
N ASP A 391 -11.98 -9.39 -23.91
CA ASP A 391 -11.87 -10.68 -24.60
C ASP A 391 -10.50 -11.36 -24.39
N ASP A 392 -9.47 -10.59 -24.05
CA ASP A 392 -8.12 -11.08 -23.76
C ASP A 392 -7.91 -11.38 -22.26
N GLY A 393 -8.93 -11.20 -21.42
CA GLY A 393 -8.91 -11.47 -19.99
C GLY A 393 -8.25 -10.39 -19.14
N PHE A 394 -8.09 -9.18 -19.63
CA PHE A 394 -7.69 -8.04 -18.82
C PHE A 394 -8.87 -7.50 -18.02
N LEU A 395 -8.65 -7.23 -16.74
CA LEU A 395 -9.65 -6.67 -15.83
C LEU A 395 -9.61 -5.14 -15.85
N TYR A 396 -10.79 -4.53 -15.90
CA TYR A 396 -11.00 -3.09 -15.77
C TYR A 396 -11.90 -2.83 -14.56
N ILE A 397 -11.43 -2.00 -13.64
CA ILE A 397 -12.23 -1.51 -12.51
C ILE A 397 -12.95 -0.24 -12.95
N LEU A 398 -14.27 -0.27 -12.87
CA LEU A 398 -15.14 0.83 -13.33
C LEU A 398 -15.47 1.81 -12.20
N GLY A 399 -15.38 1.38 -10.94
CA GLY A 399 -15.64 2.16 -9.74
C GLY A 399 -16.11 1.28 -8.60
N ARG A 400 -16.58 1.92 -7.53
CA ARG A 400 -17.22 1.24 -6.40
C ARG A 400 -18.73 1.19 -6.61
N ALA A 401 -19.36 0.10 -6.23
CA ALA A 401 -20.82 -0.01 -6.23
C ALA A 401 -21.47 0.97 -5.23
N ASP A 402 -20.77 1.26 -4.11
CA ASP A 402 -21.18 2.21 -3.07
C ASP A 402 -20.74 3.67 -3.35
N ASP A 403 -19.89 3.93 -4.35
CA ASP A 403 -19.53 5.29 -4.81
C ASP A 403 -20.44 5.78 -5.95
N LEU A 404 -21.44 4.99 -6.32
CA LEU A 404 -22.44 5.38 -7.30
C LEU A 404 -23.32 6.48 -6.70
N ILE A 405 -23.32 7.66 -7.31
CA ILE A 405 -24.25 8.72 -6.96
C ILE A 405 -25.54 8.55 -7.75
N VAL A 406 -26.66 8.35 -7.05
CA VAL A 406 -27.99 8.39 -7.63
C VAL A 406 -28.53 9.81 -7.48
N LEU A 407 -28.66 10.54 -8.58
CA LEU A 407 -29.25 11.88 -8.58
C LEU A 407 -30.76 11.84 -8.32
N ALA A 408 -31.36 12.97 -7.97
CA ALA A 408 -32.80 13.11 -7.72
C ALA A 408 -33.68 12.66 -8.90
N ASN A 409 -33.16 12.71 -10.12
CA ASN A 409 -33.85 12.26 -11.33
C ASN A 409 -33.66 10.76 -11.62
N GLY A 410 -33.07 10.00 -10.69
CA GLY A 410 -32.80 8.57 -10.79
C GLY A 410 -31.61 8.20 -11.70
N LYS A 411 -30.85 9.17 -12.23
CA LYS A 411 -29.65 8.89 -13.02
C LYS A 411 -28.50 8.49 -12.13
N ASN A 412 -27.80 7.44 -12.54
CA ASN A 412 -26.60 6.94 -11.90
C ASN A 412 -25.36 7.62 -12.45
N VAL A 413 -24.47 8.10 -11.57
CA VAL A 413 -23.20 8.73 -11.94
C VAL A 413 -22.05 8.02 -11.25
N HIS A 414 -21.10 7.54 -12.04
CA HIS A 414 -19.84 6.99 -11.57
C HIS A 414 -18.84 8.12 -11.33
N THR A 415 -18.70 8.57 -10.09
CA THR A 415 -17.95 9.78 -9.77
C THR A 415 -16.46 9.69 -10.03
N ARG A 416 -15.87 8.52 -9.83
CA ARG A 416 -14.42 8.34 -9.85
C ARG A 416 -13.77 8.72 -11.17
N LYS A 417 -14.38 8.34 -12.30
CA LYS A 417 -13.87 8.72 -13.62
C LYS A 417 -13.84 10.24 -13.81
N LEU A 418 -14.89 10.92 -13.35
CA LEU A 418 -15.01 12.37 -13.45
C LEU A 418 -13.99 13.07 -12.51
N GLU A 419 -13.81 12.56 -11.32
CA GLU A 419 -12.82 13.05 -10.35
C GLU A 419 -11.41 12.97 -10.91
N GLU A 420 -11.04 11.83 -11.52
CA GLU A 420 -9.73 11.66 -12.17
C GLU A 420 -9.56 12.62 -13.36
N GLN A 421 -10.62 12.92 -14.10
CA GLN A 421 -10.56 13.90 -15.18
C GLN A 421 -10.33 15.33 -14.65
N VAL A 422 -10.96 15.72 -13.55
CA VAL A 422 -10.68 17.01 -12.90
C VAL A 422 -9.22 17.09 -12.43
N LYS A 423 -8.67 16.00 -11.93
CA LYS A 423 -7.28 15.90 -11.44
C LYS A 423 -6.22 15.98 -12.55
N THR A 424 -6.60 15.94 -13.82
CA THR A 424 -5.63 16.15 -14.91
C THR A 424 -5.07 17.57 -14.92
N HIS A 425 -5.77 18.55 -14.31
CA HIS A 425 -5.28 19.91 -14.18
C HIS A 425 -4.11 20.00 -13.18
N VAL A 426 -3.01 20.63 -13.59
CA VAL A 426 -1.77 20.73 -12.79
C VAL A 426 -1.96 21.38 -11.41
N GLY A 427 -2.94 22.27 -11.27
CA GLY A 427 -3.28 22.95 -10.02
C GLY A 427 -4.17 22.16 -9.07
N VAL A 428 -4.57 20.92 -9.43
CA VAL A 428 -5.46 20.07 -8.63
C VAL A 428 -4.68 18.93 -8.00
N GLU A 429 -4.78 18.77 -6.68
CA GLU A 429 -4.26 17.61 -5.94
C GLU A 429 -5.29 16.47 -5.91
N GLU A 430 -6.55 16.78 -5.53
CA GLU A 430 -7.62 15.81 -5.40
C GLU A 430 -8.98 16.43 -5.69
N CYS A 431 -9.95 15.61 -6.08
CA CYS A 431 -11.32 16.02 -6.32
C CYS A 431 -12.29 15.00 -5.74
N VAL A 432 -13.35 15.48 -5.08
CA VAL A 432 -14.42 14.63 -4.55
C VAL A 432 -15.77 15.18 -4.97
N LEU A 433 -16.58 14.36 -5.66
CA LEU A 433 -17.91 14.73 -6.13
C LEU A 433 -18.99 14.33 -5.14
N TYR A 434 -20.01 15.16 -5.02
CA TYR A 434 -21.21 14.94 -4.23
C TYR A 434 -22.46 15.23 -5.08
N GLY A 435 -23.57 14.58 -4.77
CA GLY A 435 -24.80 14.74 -5.54
C GLY A 435 -25.91 13.75 -5.20
N ALA A 436 -25.71 12.87 -4.21
CA ALA A 436 -26.71 11.86 -3.84
C ALA A 436 -28.04 12.52 -3.45
N GLY A 437 -29.13 12.16 -4.18
CA GLY A 437 -30.44 12.76 -4.00
C GLY A 437 -30.56 14.22 -4.44
N GLN A 438 -29.53 14.82 -5.04
CA GLN A 438 -29.51 16.20 -5.53
C GLN A 438 -29.79 16.25 -7.05
N GLN A 439 -30.12 17.43 -7.55
CA GLN A 439 -30.43 17.61 -8.98
C GLN A 439 -29.20 17.56 -9.88
N TYR A 440 -28.01 17.83 -9.34
CA TYR A 440 -26.75 17.90 -10.07
C TYR A 440 -25.55 17.58 -9.17
N LEU A 441 -24.39 17.38 -9.79
CA LEU A 441 -23.13 17.15 -9.09
C LEU A 441 -22.48 18.47 -8.68
N VAL A 442 -21.85 18.46 -7.50
CA VAL A 442 -20.92 19.49 -7.05
C VAL A 442 -19.58 18.87 -6.69
N ALA A 443 -18.49 19.63 -6.83
CA ALA A 443 -17.14 19.22 -6.49
C ALA A 443 -16.61 19.93 -5.25
N VAL A 444 -15.87 19.22 -4.41
CA VAL A 444 -14.88 19.78 -3.48
C VAL A 444 -13.50 19.43 -4.02
N ILE A 445 -12.73 20.44 -4.39
CA ILE A 445 -11.44 20.31 -5.05
C ILE A 445 -10.34 20.71 -4.07
N SER A 446 -9.37 19.84 -3.87
CA SER A 446 -8.11 20.11 -3.19
C SER A 446 -7.14 20.76 -4.18
N PRO A 447 -6.63 21.96 -3.94
CA PRO A 447 -5.62 22.55 -4.79
C PRO A 447 -4.26 21.83 -4.60
N GLN A 448 -3.36 21.95 -5.58
CA GLN A 448 -2.00 21.39 -5.47
C GLN A 448 -1.16 22.10 -4.39
N ASP A 449 -1.39 23.38 -4.22
CA ASP A 449 -0.82 24.25 -3.17
C ASP A 449 -1.75 25.45 -2.91
N ALA A 450 -1.48 26.19 -1.84
CA ALA A 450 -2.29 27.35 -1.45
C ALA A 450 -2.26 28.52 -2.45
N GLY A 451 -1.31 28.52 -3.39
CA GLY A 451 -1.21 29.55 -4.44
C GLY A 451 -1.80 29.12 -5.78
N ALA A 452 -2.52 27.99 -5.84
CA ALA A 452 -3.10 27.50 -7.07
C ALA A 452 -4.08 28.54 -7.68
N ASP A 453 -4.07 28.64 -9.02
CA ASP A 453 -4.98 29.52 -9.74
C ASP A 453 -6.41 28.92 -9.77
N HIS A 454 -7.25 29.38 -8.86
CA HIS A 454 -8.65 28.94 -8.76
C HIS A 454 -9.45 29.24 -10.04
N ALA A 455 -9.15 30.34 -10.77
CA ALA A 455 -9.84 30.66 -12.00
C ALA A 455 -9.51 29.66 -13.11
N ALA A 456 -8.25 29.26 -13.21
CA ALA A 456 -7.82 28.21 -14.14
C ALA A 456 -8.44 26.85 -13.81
N ILE A 457 -8.55 26.49 -12.53
CA ILE A 457 -9.23 25.25 -12.11
C ILE A 457 -10.71 25.28 -12.50
N HIS A 458 -11.43 26.37 -12.27
CA HIS A 458 -12.83 26.50 -12.67
C HIS A 458 -13.00 26.46 -14.18
N ALA A 459 -12.10 27.09 -14.96
CA ALA A 459 -12.09 27.02 -16.42
C ALA A 459 -11.92 25.58 -16.92
N HIS A 460 -11.00 24.82 -16.33
CA HIS A 460 -10.81 23.40 -16.64
C HIS A 460 -12.08 22.56 -16.38
N VAL A 461 -12.76 22.77 -15.25
CA VAL A 461 -14.04 22.10 -14.96
C VAL A 461 -15.11 22.48 -15.98
N ALA A 462 -15.16 23.72 -16.42
CA ALA A 462 -16.10 24.16 -17.44
C ALA A 462 -15.82 23.51 -18.80
N GLU A 463 -14.57 23.46 -19.22
CA GLU A 463 -14.12 22.76 -20.44
C GLU A 463 -14.45 21.26 -20.40
N LEU A 464 -14.17 20.61 -19.28
CA LEU A 464 -14.54 19.21 -19.06
C LEU A 464 -16.04 18.98 -19.22
N ASN A 465 -16.88 19.86 -18.67
CA ASN A 465 -18.32 19.78 -18.77
C ASN A 465 -18.86 19.82 -20.21
N GLU A 466 -18.13 20.39 -21.16
CA GLU A 466 -18.52 20.41 -22.58
C GLU A 466 -18.50 18.99 -23.19
N THR A 467 -17.66 18.10 -22.64
CA THR A 467 -17.50 16.72 -23.09
C THR A 467 -18.42 15.72 -22.39
N LEU A 468 -19.07 16.15 -21.29
CA LEU A 468 -19.84 15.27 -20.40
C LEU A 468 -21.34 15.27 -20.72
N ALA A 469 -21.98 14.13 -20.48
CA ALA A 469 -23.45 14.05 -20.49
C ALA A 469 -24.06 14.99 -19.44
N VAL A 470 -25.24 15.51 -19.69
CA VAL A 470 -25.88 16.54 -18.84
C VAL A 470 -25.94 16.14 -17.36
N HIS A 471 -26.20 14.87 -17.07
CA HIS A 471 -26.30 14.37 -15.69
C HIS A 471 -24.93 14.10 -15.04
N GLU A 472 -23.85 14.10 -15.79
CA GLU A 472 -22.47 13.93 -15.30
C GLU A 472 -21.76 15.27 -15.10
N ARG A 473 -22.37 16.39 -15.50
CA ARG A 473 -21.76 17.72 -15.40
C ARG A 473 -21.60 18.16 -13.96
N ILE A 474 -20.43 18.69 -13.65
CA ILE A 474 -20.10 19.32 -12.38
C ILE A 474 -20.59 20.76 -12.43
N VAL A 475 -21.77 21.03 -11.85
CA VAL A 475 -22.44 22.32 -12.01
C VAL A 475 -21.76 23.42 -11.18
N LYS A 476 -21.25 23.07 -10.01
CA LYS A 476 -20.54 24.01 -9.13
C LYS A 476 -19.37 23.30 -8.44
N ALA A 477 -18.32 24.06 -8.12
CA ALA A 477 -17.17 23.58 -7.40
C ALA A 477 -16.75 24.54 -6.29
N PHE A 478 -16.35 23.97 -5.16
CA PHE A 478 -15.66 24.64 -4.07
C PHE A 478 -14.20 24.19 -4.07
N ILE A 479 -13.26 25.12 -4.08
CA ILE A 479 -11.84 24.82 -3.97
C ILE A 479 -11.43 25.04 -2.52
N ALA A 480 -10.88 23.99 -1.90
CA ALA A 480 -10.43 24.05 -0.51
C ALA A 480 -9.27 25.06 -0.37
N PRO A 481 -9.16 25.76 0.77
CA PRO A 481 -8.13 26.79 0.96
C PRO A 481 -6.71 26.21 1.06
N GLN A 482 -6.58 24.92 1.35
CA GLN A 482 -5.32 24.19 1.51
C GLN A 482 -5.42 22.81 0.88
N PRO A 483 -4.30 22.21 0.44
CA PRO A 483 -4.22 20.82 0.02
C PRO A 483 -4.73 19.86 1.12
N PHE A 484 -5.34 18.75 0.73
CA PHE A 484 -5.78 17.75 1.71
C PHE A 484 -4.59 17.11 2.43
N GLY A 485 -3.50 16.81 1.72
CA GLY A 485 -2.25 16.32 2.31
C GLY A 485 -2.38 15.06 3.16
N THR A 486 -1.25 14.44 3.49
CA THR A 486 -1.21 13.23 4.33
C THR A 486 -1.33 13.52 5.82
N GLU A 487 -0.95 14.70 6.27
CA GLU A 487 -1.03 15.13 7.67
C GLU A 487 -2.45 15.50 8.09
N THR A 488 -3.32 15.69 7.12
CA THR A 488 -4.73 16.01 7.39
C THR A 488 -5.57 14.75 7.55
N ARG A 489 -6.72 14.89 8.21
CA ARG A 489 -7.72 13.81 8.33
C ARG A 489 -8.39 13.42 7.00
N PHE A 490 -8.10 14.12 5.89
CA PHE A 490 -8.84 14.00 4.63
C PHE A 490 -8.35 12.90 3.71
N VAL A 491 -7.14 12.42 3.88
CA VAL A 491 -6.58 11.33 3.06
C VAL A 491 -6.10 10.17 3.92
N THR A 492 -6.05 8.99 3.31
CA THR A 492 -5.40 7.81 3.91
C THR A 492 -3.89 7.88 3.68
N SER A 493 -3.11 6.96 4.30
CA SER A 493 -1.68 6.78 4.01
C SER A 493 -1.37 6.37 2.58
N GLN A 494 -2.37 5.94 1.84
CA GLN A 494 -2.28 5.61 0.41
C GLN A 494 -2.79 6.77 -0.46
N PHE A 495 -2.91 7.96 0.09
CA PHE A 495 -3.41 9.18 -0.58
C PHE A 495 -4.83 9.04 -1.15
N LYS A 496 -5.67 8.16 -0.57
CA LYS A 496 -7.08 8.05 -0.95
C LYS A 496 -7.92 9.07 -0.19
N PRO A 497 -8.81 9.83 -0.85
CA PRO A 497 -9.69 10.79 -0.18
C PRO A 497 -10.68 10.06 0.73
N LYS A 498 -10.85 10.59 1.94
CA LYS A 498 -11.86 10.16 2.90
C LYS A 498 -13.14 10.97 2.69
N ARG A 499 -13.98 10.55 1.73
CA ARG A 499 -15.17 11.29 1.28
C ARG A 499 -16.06 11.80 2.42
N LYS A 500 -16.31 10.97 3.44
CA LYS A 500 -17.15 11.32 4.58
C LYS A 500 -16.52 12.42 5.45
N GLU A 501 -15.24 12.36 5.70
CA GLU A 501 -14.52 13.37 6.47
C GLU A 501 -14.47 14.71 5.71
N ILE A 502 -14.24 14.65 4.39
CA ILE A 502 -14.26 15.82 3.52
C ILE A 502 -15.67 16.42 3.48
N PHE A 503 -16.72 15.59 3.33
CA PHE A 503 -18.10 16.05 3.38
C PHE A 503 -18.43 16.76 4.69
N ASN A 504 -18.07 16.15 5.83
CA ASN A 504 -18.35 16.72 7.14
C ASN A 504 -17.61 18.04 7.37
N ALA A 505 -16.37 18.14 6.90
CA ALA A 505 -15.57 19.35 7.06
C ALA A 505 -16.06 20.52 6.19
N PHE A 506 -16.52 20.24 4.98
CA PHE A 506 -16.97 21.25 4.02
C PHE A 506 -18.50 21.24 3.80
N LYS A 507 -19.24 20.73 4.79
CA LYS A 507 -20.70 20.61 4.68
C LYS A 507 -21.39 21.94 4.40
N ILE A 508 -20.96 23.01 5.05
CA ILE A 508 -21.55 24.36 4.88
C ILE A 508 -21.33 24.84 3.45
N GLU A 509 -20.14 24.66 2.92
CA GLU A 509 -19.77 25.04 1.56
C GLU A 509 -20.55 24.21 0.53
N ILE A 510 -20.65 22.91 0.75
CA ILE A 510 -21.43 21.99 -0.11
C ILE A 510 -22.93 22.40 -0.11
N ASP A 511 -23.51 22.65 1.06
CA ASP A 511 -24.91 23.08 1.18
C ASP A 511 -25.15 24.41 0.45
N ARG A 512 -24.21 25.35 0.52
CA ARG A 512 -24.28 26.64 -0.24
C ARG A 512 -24.25 26.42 -1.76
N LEU A 513 -23.48 25.42 -2.24
CA LEU A 513 -23.46 25.09 -3.67
C LEU A 513 -24.84 24.61 -4.17
N TYR A 514 -25.66 24.00 -3.30
CA TYR A 514 -27.04 23.59 -3.61
C TYR A 514 -28.08 24.68 -3.34
N GLY A 515 -27.68 25.88 -2.90
CA GLY A 515 -28.57 26.97 -2.62
C GLY A 515 -29.13 27.00 -1.20
N GLY A 516 -28.56 26.23 -0.28
CA GLY A 516 -28.85 26.26 1.14
C GLY A 516 -28.47 27.63 1.74
N ARG A 517 -29.30 28.18 2.63
CA ARG A 517 -28.93 29.32 3.46
C ARG A 517 -28.05 28.81 4.61
N ALA A 518 -26.95 29.53 4.88
CA ALA A 518 -26.05 29.26 5.99
C ALA A 518 -26.74 29.39 7.34
#